data_c81ca2eef080689faf87f78afa5bd686
#
_entry.id   c81ca2eef080689faf87f78afa5bd686
#
_cell.length_a   1.000
_cell.length_b   1.000
_cell.length_c   1.000
_cell.angle_alpha   90.00
_cell.angle_beta   90.00
_cell.angle_gamma   90.00
#
_symmetry.space_group_name_H-M   'P 1'
#
loop_
_entity.id
_entity.type
_entity.pdbx_description
1 polymer ?
#
loop_
_entity_poly.entity_id
_entity_poly.type
_entity_poly.pdbx_seq_one_letter_code
_entity_poly.pdbx_strand_id
1 'polypeptide(L)'
;KIGGYYYYFSKKTGVLATNTWVGNYYVNSKGQRVKASDSKPTVSQSGNTYTYKSSTLNIKLSRKSVHGISYWVAHIKTANAKQLKSALSNGTYGGQRQTTSNAVSSNGGVIGVNGSAFDYGTGKPSPLGMCIKNGIIYGDYMTSYSVMAVKNDGTIYTPAQGLMGKDLLAAGVKDTYNFGPILIQNGEAQLPWSETEKYYPRTAVGMVKPNDYVLLVTDTGTYNGLNHWDMVNIFKSYGCTYAYNLDGGGSATLYFNGKVMNKLIGNTQRPCADFLYFTR
;
A
#
# COMPACT_ATOMS: atom_id res chain seq x y z
N LYS A 1 -22.16 30.11 -2.57
CA LYS A 1 -21.43 30.50 -1.35
C LYS A 1 -22.39 30.41 -0.18
N ILE A 2 -22.04 29.63 0.85
CA ILE A 2 -22.86 29.45 2.05
C ILE A 2 -21.97 29.80 3.26
N GLY A 3 -22.45 30.69 4.13
CA GLY A 3 -21.69 31.12 5.33
C GLY A 3 -20.27 31.64 5.05
N GLY A 4 -20.05 32.30 3.92
CA GLY A 4 -18.72 32.80 3.52
C GLY A 4 -17.85 31.80 2.78
N TYR A 5 -18.18 30.52 2.75
CA TYR A 5 -17.39 29.44 2.14
C TYR A 5 -17.96 28.99 0.80
N TYR A 6 -17.09 28.46 -0.09
CA TYR A 6 -17.48 27.79 -1.31
C TYR A 6 -17.55 26.28 -1.05
N TYR A 7 -18.55 25.62 -1.66
CA TYR A 7 -18.79 24.19 -1.59
C TYR A 7 -18.87 23.62 -3.00
N TYR A 8 -18.54 22.36 -3.16
CA TYR A 8 -18.68 21.65 -4.42
C TYR A 8 -19.62 20.47 -4.27
N PHE A 9 -20.63 20.44 -5.13
CA PHE A 9 -21.57 19.31 -5.24
C PHE A 9 -21.34 18.60 -6.57
N SER A 10 -21.34 17.29 -6.57
CA SER A 10 -21.23 16.50 -7.79
C SER A 10 -22.38 16.84 -8.74
N LYS A 11 -22.07 17.24 -9.96
CA LYS A 11 -23.08 17.53 -10.99
C LYS A 11 -23.92 16.31 -11.34
N LYS A 12 -23.38 15.10 -11.16
CA LYS A 12 -24.04 13.83 -11.49
C LYS A 12 -24.94 13.32 -10.37
N THR A 13 -24.54 13.49 -9.12
CA THR A 13 -25.21 12.87 -7.96
C THR A 13 -25.76 13.88 -6.95
N GLY A 14 -25.45 15.14 -7.06
CA GLY A 14 -25.82 16.17 -6.08
C GLY A 14 -25.07 16.05 -4.73
N VAL A 15 -24.20 15.05 -4.56
CA VAL A 15 -23.51 14.80 -3.30
C VAL A 15 -22.42 15.84 -3.07
N LEU A 16 -22.36 16.36 -1.82
CA LEU A 16 -21.32 17.27 -1.38
C LEU A 16 -19.95 16.55 -1.39
N ALA A 17 -18.98 17.13 -2.10
CA ALA A 17 -17.61 16.67 -2.04
C ALA A 17 -16.98 17.05 -0.69
N THR A 18 -16.30 16.10 -0.04
CA THR A 18 -15.56 16.34 1.21
C THR A 18 -14.22 15.64 1.14
N ASN A 19 -13.19 16.19 1.81
CA ASN A 19 -11.84 15.64 1.88
C ASN A 19 -11.27 15.24 0.51
N THR A 20 -11.52 16.05 -0.51
CA THR A 20 -11.11 15.72 -1.89
C THR A 20 -10.69 16.98 -2.66
N TRP A 21 -10.00 16.75 -3.77
CA TRP A 21 -9.66 17.79 -4.72
C TRP A 21 -10.75 17.96 -5.78
N VAL A 22 -11.07 19.21 -6.06
CA VAL A 22 -11.96 19.60 -7.15
C VAL A 22 -11.20 20.60 -8.03
N GLY A 23 -10.63 20.10 -9.11
CA GLY A 23 -9.67 20.87 -9.91
C GLY A 23 -8.48 21.30 -9.05
N ASN A 24 -8.21 22.59 -8.99
CA ASN A 24 -7.09 23.17 -8.21
C ASN A 24 -7.45 23.52 -6.76
N TYR A 25 -8.62 23.14 -6.28
CA TYR A 25 -9.09 23.46 -4.94
C TYR A 25 -9.28 22.22 -4.09
N TYR A 26 -8.85 22.28 -2.85
CA TYR A 26 -9.17 21.28 -1.87
C TYR A 26 -10.46 21.64 -1.12
N VAL A 27 -11.33 20.66 -0.89
CA VAL A 27 -12.49 20.79 0.01
C VAL A 27 -12.25 19.95 1.25
N ASN A 28 -12.39 20.56 2.43
CA ASN A 28 -12.14 19.92 3.72
C ASN A 28 -13.26 18.93 4.12
N SER A 29 -13.19 18.37 5.33
CA SER A 29 -14.20 17.45 5.86
C SER A 29 -15.61 18.04 5.97
N LYS A 30 -15.71 19.37 6.04
CA LYS A 30 -17.00 20.10 6.04
C LYS A 30 -17.47 20.45 4.64
N GLY A 31 -16.76 20.02 3.59
CA GLY A 31 -17.06 20.37 2.20
C GLY A 31 -16.69 21.80 1.82
N GLN A 32 -16.00 22.54 2.70
CA GLN A 32 -15.62 23.91 2.48
C GLN A 32 -14.35 23.99 1.61
N ARG A 33 -14.37 24.83 0.58
CA ARG A 33 -13.18 25.14 -0.19
C ARG A 33 -12.18 25.89 0.71
N VAL A 34 -10.97 25.34 0.83
CA VAL A 34 -9.85 25.99 1.52
C VAL A 34 -8.92 26.69 0.52
N LYS A 35 -8.11 27.63 0.98
CA LYS A 35 -7.16 28.34 0.13
C LYS A 35 -6.16 27.37 -0.50
N ALA A 36 -5.76 27.59 -1.72
CA ALA A 36 -4.79 26.75 -2.42
C ALA A 36 -3.45 26.66 -1.69
N SER A 37 -3.04 27.68 -0.98
CA SER A 37 -1.85 27.70 -0.13
C SER A 37 -1.94 26.72 1.04
N ASP A 38 -3.14 26.53 1.62
CA ASP A 38 -3.36 25.66 2.78
C ASP A 38 -3.47 24.17 2.36
N SER A 39 -3.64 23.91 1.06
CA SER A 39 -3.87 22.58 0.49
C SER A 39 -2.67 22.03 -0.28
N LYS A 40 -1.67 22.86 -0.59
CA LYS A 40 -0.49 22.43 -1.33
C LYS A 40 0.42 21.58 -0.43
N PRO A 41 0.81 20.37 -0.85
CA PRO A 41 1.71 19.55 -0.06
C PRO A 41 3.09 20.17 0.03
N THR A 42 3.74 19.99 1.16
CA THR A 42 5.16 20.31 1.34
C THR A 42 5.95 19.03 1.19
N VAL A 43 6.98 19.06 0.35
CA VAL A 43 7.94 17.97 0.20
C VAL A 43 9.31 18.48 0.59
N SER A 44 9.98 17.79 1.52
CA SER A 44 11.33 18.13 1.96
C SER A 44 12.20 16.88 2.06
N GLN A 45 13.51 17.08 1.96
CA GLN A 45 14.50 16.04 2.15
C GLN A 45 15.58 16.55 3.12
N SER A 46 15.98 15.70 4.06
CA SER A 46 17.09 15.91 4.97
C SER A 46 17.86 14.60 5.09
N GLY A 47 19.08 14.57 4.54
CA GLY A 47 19.87 13.36 4.42
C GLY A 47 19.10 12.24 3.70
N ASN A 48 19.00 11.10 4.35
CA ASN A 48 18.30 9.91 3.85
C ASN A 48 16.78 9.90 4.19
N THR A 49 16.23 11.01 4.65
CA THR A 49 14.81 11.11 5.03
C THR A 49 14.08 12.11 4.15
N TYR A 50 12.95 11.68 3.60
CA TYR A 50 12.00 12.48 2.85
C TYR A 50 10.73 12.65 3.68
N THR A 51 10.16 13.84 3.62
CA THR A 51 8.88 14.15 4.26
C THR A 51 7.91 14.68 3.21
N TYR A 52 6.72 14.11 3.19
CA TYR A 52 5.58 14.65 2.45
C TYR A 52 4.51 15.02 3.46
N LYS A 53 4.02 16.25 3.41
CA LYS A 53 3.01 16.75 4.35
C LYS A 53 1.93 17.52 3.61
N SER A 54 0.70 17.07 3.79
CA SER A 54 -0.51 17.77 3.31
C SER A 54 -1.54 17.81 4.45
N SER A 55 -2.70 18.42 4.19
CA SER A 55 -3.82 18.45 5.15
C SER A 55 -4.37 17.06 5.49
N THR A 56 -4.18 16.06 4.62
CA THR A 56 -4.80 14.74 4.76
C THR A 56 -3.81 13.57 4.76
N LEU A 57 -2.57 13.79 4.35
CA LEU A 57 -1.56 12.74 4.22
C LEU A 57 -0.22 13.23 4.72
N ASN A 58 0.36 12.51 5.70
CA ASN A 58 1.71 12.74 6.18
C ASN A 58 2.54 11.48 5.97
N ILE A 59 3.70 11.62 5.34
CA ILE A 59 4.64 10.54 5.07
C ILE A 59 6.02 10.95 5.56
N LYS A 60 6.66 10.08 6.35
CA LYS A 60 8.09 10.15 6.65
C LYS A 60 8.73 8.90 6.06
N LEU A 61 9.45 9.06 4.96
CA LEU A 61 10.15 8.00 4.26
C LEU A 61 11.64 8.10 4.54
N SER A 62 12.25 7.06 5.08
CA SER A 62 13.67 7.04 5.41
C SER A 62 14.36 5.83 4.81
N ARG A 63 15.58 6.02 4.30
CA ARG A 63 16.51 4.94 3.96
C ARG A 63 17.33 4.59 5.19
N LYS A 64 17.34 3.33 5.56
CA LYS A 64 18.05 2.78 6.72
C LYS A 64 18.83 1.54 6.32
N SER A 65 19.59 0.97 7.24
CA SER A 65 20.27 -0.31 7.03
C SER A 65 20.24 -1.16 8.30
N VAL A 66 20.24 -2.47 8.11
CA VAL A 66 20.45 -3.50 9.14
C VAL A 66 21.30 -4.62 8.53
N HIS A 67 22.28 -5.12 9.25
CA HIS A 67 23.24 -6.14 8.77
C HIS A 67 23.86 -5.81 7.40
N GLY A 68 24.14 -4.51 7.15
CA GLY A 68 24.70 -4.04 5.87
C GLY A 68 23.68 -3.96 4.72
N ILE A 69 22.43 -4.36 4.93
CA ILE A 69 21.38 -4.31 3.93
C ILE A 69 20.59 -3.02 4.08
N SER A 70 20.53 -2.25 3.00
CA SER A 70 19.72 -1.02 2.96
C SER A 70 18.25 -1.32 2.65
N TYR A 71 17.38 -0.58 3.29
CA TYR A 71 15.94 -0.64 3.07
C TYR A 71 15.30 0.74 3.21
N TRP A 72 14.16 0.89 2.60
CA TRP A 72 13.29 2.05 2.74
C TRP A 72 12.12 1.72 3.67
N VAL A 73 11.84 2.60 4.60
CA VAL A 73 10.68 2.50 5.48
C VAL A 73 9.91 3.81 5.47
N ALA A 74 8.63 3.73 5.20
CA ALA A 74 7.71 4.86 5.19
C ALA A 74 6.70 4.73 6.33
N HIS A 75 6.68 5.71 7.22
CA HIS A 75 5.60 5.88 8.20
C HIS A 75 4.55 6.83 7.59
N ILE A 76 3.31 6.36 7.48
CA ILE A 76 2.24 7.00 6.71
C ILE A 76 1.03 7.21 7.61
N LYS A 77 0.61 8.47 7.75
CA LYS A 77 -0.61 8.84 8.47
C LYS A 77 -1.60 9.47 7.50
N THR A 78 -2.80 8.90 7.45
CA THR A 78 -3.90 9.36 6.61
C THR A 78 -4.99 10.00 7.45
N ALA A 79 -5.75 10.93 6.89
CA ALA A 79 -6.90 11.51 7.56
C ALA A 79 -8.10 10.55 7.62
N ASN A 80 -8.18 9.62 6.67
CA ASN A 80 -9.24 8.61 6.61
C ASN A 80 -8.82 7.39 5.78
N ALA A 81 -9.57 6.29 5.95
CA ALA A 81 -9.31 5.00 5.33
C ALA A 81 -9.44 4.99 3.79
N LYS A 82 -10.13 5.97 3.19
CA LYS A 82 -10.29 6.05 1.73
C LYS A 82 -8.99 6.43 1.01
N GLN A 83 -7.97 6.83 1.76
CA GLN A 83 -6.66 7.18 1.21
C GLN A 83 -5.74 5.97 1.01
N LEU A 84 -5.99 4.85 1.70
CA LEU A 84 -5.40 3.56 1.40
C LEU A 84 -6.18 2.92 0.25
N LYS A 85 -5.51 2.77 -0.88
CA LYS A 85 -6.07 2.36 -2.17
C LYS A 85 -5.42 1.10 -2.70
N SER A 86 -6.14 0.46 -3.61
CA SER A 86 -5.63 -0.64 -4.40
C SER A 86 -5.95 -0.42 -5.89
N ALA A 87 -5.13 -1.00 -6.76
CA ALA A 87 -5.39 -1.05 -8.19
C ALA A 87 -4.97 -2.39 -8.78
N LEU A 88 -5.73 -2.86 -9.75
CA LEU A 88 -5.27 -3.86 -10.70
C LEU A 88 -4.40 -3.20 -11.77
N SER A 89 -3.52 -3.96 -12.36
CA SER A 89 -2.70 -3.52 -13.49
C SER A 89 -3.60 -3.06 -14.65
N ASN A 90 -3.42 -1.80 -15.08
CA ASN A 90 -4.25 -1.14 -16.09
C ASN A 90 -5.77 -1.22 -15.80
N GLY A 91 -6.15 -1.35 -14.53
CA GLY A 91 -7.54 -1.45 -14.09
C GLY A 91 -8.25 -2.76 -14.45
N THR A 92 -7.52 -3.79 -14.92
CA THR A 92 -8.11 -5.02 -15.46
C THR A 92 -7.52 -6.26 -14.79
N TYR A 93 -8.39 -7.19 -14.36
CA TYR A 93 -7.99 -8.50 -13.88
C TYR A 93 -7.61 -9.39 -15.07
N GLY A 94 -6.42 -10.00 -15.03
CA GLY A 94 -5.90 -10.82 -16.13
C GLY A 94 -5.47 -10.01 -17.37
N GLY A 95 -5.31 -8.71 -17.24
CA GLY A 95 -4.80 -7.83 -18.30
C GLY A 95 -3.27 -7.76 -18.37
N GLN A 96 -2.74 -6.84 -19.19
CA GLN A 96 -1.30 -6.62 -19.25
C GLN A 96 -0.76 -6.11 -17.92
N ARG A 97 0.41 -6.60 -17.52
CA ARG A 97 1.10 -6.14 -16.31
C ARG A 97 1.60 -4.71 -16.48
N GLN A 98 1.66 -4.00 -15.38
CA GLN A 98 2.09 -2.60 -15.30
C GLN A 98 3.21 -2.45 -14.27
N THR A 99 4.13 -1.52 -14.47
CA THR A 99 5.13 -1.20 -13.45
C THR A 99 4.49 -0.51 -12.26
N THR A 100 5.03 -0.73 -11.07
CA THR A 100 4.52 -0.11 -9.84
C THR A 100 4.48 1.40 -9.94
N SER A 101 5.53 2.03 -10.49
CA SER A 101 5.56 3.49 -10.64
C SER A 101 4.45 4.02 -11.54
N ASN A 102 4.19 3.36 -12.67
CA ASN A 102 3.13 3.78 -13.59
C ASN A 102 1.75 3.56 -12.98
N ALA A 103 1.52 2.41 -12.31
CA ALA A 103 0.24 2.12 -11.67
C ALA A 103 -0.07 3.11 -10.55
N VAL A 104 0.89 3.35 -9.65
CA VAL A 104 0.68 4.28 -8.53
C VAL A 104 0.49 5.71 -9.02
N SER A 105 1.33 6.19 -9.97
CA SER A 105 1.23 7.56 -10.48
C SER A 105 -0.05 7.81 -11.28
N SER A 106 -0.44 6.90 -12.17
CA SER A 106 -1.66 7.06 -12.99
C SER A 106 -2.95 7.04 -12.15
N ASN A 107 -2.91 6.40 -10.97
CA ASN A 107 -4.01 6.39 -10.00
C ASN A 107 -3.92 7.53 -8.96
N GLY A 108 -3.05 8.52 -9.15
CA GLY A 108 -2.92 9.66 -8.24
C GLY A 108 -2.27 9.34 -6.89
N GLY A 109 -1.55 8.21 -6.82
CA GLY A 109 -0.83 7.80 -5.62
C GLY A 109 0.39 8.67 -5.34
N VAL A 110 0.59 9.01 -4.09
CA VAL A 110 1.78 9.74 -3.60
C VAL A 110 2.89 8.75 -3.25
N ILE A 111 2.53 7.63 -2.63
CA ILE A 111 3.44 6.53 -2.30
C ILE A 111 2.71 5.21 -2.53
N GLY A 112 3.42 4.20 -3.01
CA GLY A 112 2.86 2.87 -3.18
C GLY A 112 3.90 1.83 -3.52
N VAL A 113 3.45 0.58 -3.49
CA VAL A 113 4.26 -0.63 -3.68
C VAL A 113 3.52 -1.65 -4.55
N ASN A 114 4.24 -2.64 -5.06
CA ASN A 114 3.67 -3.85 -5.64
C ASN A 114 2.83 -4.62 -4.62
N GLY A 115 1.93 -5.45 -5.08
CA GLY A 115 0.99 -6.20 -4.24
C GLY A 115 1.25 -7.69 -4.14
N SER A 116 0.31 -8.48 -4.65
CA SER A 116 0.20 -9.95 -4.53
C SER A 116 1.21 -10.71 -5.39
N ALA A 117 1.40 -11.99 -5.07
CA ALA A 117 1.85 -12.97 -6.05
C ALA A 117 0.89 -13.00 -7.25
N PHE A 118 1.42 -13.26 -8.43
CA PHE A 118 0.62 -13.30 -9.65
C PHE A 118 1.10 -14.39 -10.61
N ASP A 119 0.22 -14.78 -11.52
CA ASP A 119 0.51 -15.81 -12.50
C ASP A 119 1.46 -15.30 -13.59
N TYR A 120 2.55 -16.04 -13.82
CA TYR A 120 3.52 -15.78 -14.88
C TYR A 120 3.24 -16.59 -16.15
N GLY A 121 2.52 -17.71 -16.04
CA GLY A 121 2.50 -18.77 -17.05
C GLY A 121 1.35 -18.70 -18.06
N THR A 122 0.20 -18.13 -17.67
CA THR A 122 -1.03 -18.23 -18.48
C THR A 122 -1.20 -17.13 -19.53
N GLY A 123 -0.29 -16.16 -19.60
CA GLY A 123 -0.43 -14.97 -20.45
C GLY A 123 -1.51 -13.98 -19.99
N LYS A 124 -2.23 -14.31 -18.92
CA LYS A 124 -3.22 -13.44 -18.24
C LYS A 124 -2.77 -13.19 -16.81
N PRO A 125 -1.79 -12.32 -16.60
CA PRO A 125 -1.24 -12.08 -15.27
C PRO A 125 -2.29 -11.47 -14.34
N SER A 126 -2.79 -12.28 -13.43
CA SER A 126 -3.74 -11.90 -12.41
C SER A 126 -3.15 -12.17 -11.01
N PRO A 127 -3.52 -11.40 -9.98
CA PRO A 127 -3.24 -11.78 -8.62
C PRO A 127 -3.75 -13.20 -8.33
N LEU A 128 -2.92 -14.02 -7.68
CA LEU A 128 -3.29 -15.40 -7.34
C LEU A 128 -4.22 -15.43 -6.13
N GLY A 129 -5.18 -16.37 -6.15
CA GLY A 129 -6.06 -16.64 -5.01
C GLY A 129 -7.21 -15.66 -4.84
N MET A 130 -7.46 -15.30 -3.58
CA MET A 130 -8.52 -14.37 -3.20
C MET A 130 -8.20 -12.95 -3.69
N CYS A 131 -8.89 -12.47 -4.70
CA CYS A 131 -8.69 -11.13 -5.25
C CYS A 131 -9.96 -10.30 -5.16
N ILE A 132 -10.03 -9.44 -4.14
CA ILE A 132 -11.03 -8.38 -4.01
C ILE A 132 -10.31 -7.05 -4.21
N LYS A 133 -10.85 -6.19 -5.08
CA LYS A 133 -10.35 -4.84 -5.29
C LYS A 133 -11.51 -3.84 -5.36
N ASN A 134 -11.46 -2.84 -4.48
CA ASN A 134 -12.51 -1.83 -4.34
C ASN A 134 -13.92 -2.44 -4.14
N GLY A 135 -14.02 -3.55 -3.39
CA GLY A 135 -15.29 -4.23 -3.10
C GLY A 135 -15.81 -5.11 -4.24
N ILE A 136 -15.02 -5.39 -5.26
CA ILE A 136 -15.37 -6.29 -6.37
C ILE A 136 -14.54 -7.56 -6.26
N ILE A 137 -15.16 -8.74 -6.31
CA ILE A 137 -14.50 -10.04 -6.34
C ILE A 137 -14.07 -10.35 -7.77
N TYR A 138 -12.78 -10.57 -7.98
CA TYR A 138 -12.18 -10.97 -9.25
C TYR A 138 -11.65 -12.41 -9.22
N GLY A 139 -11.08 -12.83 -8.09
CA GLY A 139 -10.64 -14.19 -7.82
C GLY A 139 -11.19 -14.66 -6.49
N ASP A 140 -11.76 -15.86 -6.45
CA ASP A 140 -12.43 -16.42 -5.26
C ASP A 140 -12.05 -17.89 -5.09
N TYR A 141 -10.75 -18.13 -4.86
CA TYR A 141 -10.20 -19.48 -4.65
C TYR A 141 -9.04 -19.44 -3.67
N MET A 142 -8.83 -20.56 -2.99
CA MET A 142 -7.76 -20.73 -2.01
C MET A 142 -6.45 -21.10 -2.69
N THR A 143 -5.35 -20.61 -2.13
CA THR A 143 -3.99 -20.98 -2.48
C THR A 143 -3.21 -21.34 -1.21
N SER A 144 -1.96 -21.75 -1.34
CA SER A 144 -1.06 -21.92 -0.18
C SER A 144 -0.62 -20.58 0.43
N TYR A 145 -0.87 -19.46 -0.24
CA TYR A 145 -0.56 -18.13 0.28
C TYR A 145 -1.56 -17.72 1.35
N SER A 146 -1.08 -17.04 2.38
CA SER A 146 -1.96 -16.33 3.32
C SER A 146 -2.62 -15.13 2.64
N VAL A 147 -3.75 -14.72 3.17
CA VAL A 147 -4.50 -13.56 2.67
C VAL A 147 -4.37 -12.39 3.64
N MET A 148 -3.99 -11.24 3.14
CA MET A 148 -4.15 -9.97 3.82
C MET A 148 -5.41 -9.27 3.31
N ALA A 149 -6.28 -8.85 4.21
CA ALA A 149 -7.51 -8.15 3.90
C ALA A 149 -7.48 -6.72 4.45
N VAL A 150 -7.98 -5.77 3.67
CA VAL A 150 -8.16 -4.35 4.01
C VAL A 150 -9.64 -4.04 4.08
N LYS A 151 -10.13 -3.58 5.24
CA LYS A 151 -11.52 -3.17 5.44
C LYS A 151 -11.78 -1.73 4.99
N ASN A 152 -13.05 -1.40 4.87
CA ASN A 152 -13.53 -0.04 4.54
C ASN A 152 -13.11 1.01 5.57
N ASP A 153 -12.91 0.63 6.83
CA ASP A 153 -12.43 1.50 7.91
C ASP A 153 -10.90 1.67 7.95
N GLY A 154 -10.18 0.98 7.06
CA GLY A 154 -8.73 1.00 6.99
C GLY A 154 -8.02 -0.03 7.86
N THR A 155 -8.76 -0.89 8.56
CA THR A 155 -8.18 -2.03 9.29
C THR A 155 -7.54 -3.00 8.29
N ILE A 156 -6.32 -3.43 8.59
CA ILE A 156 -5.62 -4.52 7.87
C ILE A 156 -5.55 -5.73 8.81
N TYR A 157 -5.92 -6.90 8.30
CA TYR A 157 -5.91 -8.14 9.08
C TYR A 157 -5.80 -9.37 8.16
N THR A 158 -5.54 -10.54 8.75
CA THR A 158 -5.64 -11.82 8.07
C THR A 158 -6.98 -12.46 8.43
N PRO A 159 -7.85 -12.76 7.45
CA PRO A 159 -9.12 -13.46 7.69
C PRO A 159 -8.88 -14.92 8.08
N ALA A 160 -9.85 -15.53 8.74
CA ALA A 160 -9.84 -16.97 9.02
C ALA A 160 -9.79 -17.76 7.69
N GLN A 161 -9.13 -18.92 7.73
CA GLN A 161 -9.10 -19.81 6.57
C GLN A 161 -10.51 -20.29 6.18
N GLY A 162 -10.72 -20.50 4.88
CA GLY A 162 -11.97 -21.02 4.34
C GLY A 162 -13.05 -19.96 4.07
N LEU A 163 -12.83 -18.69 4.46
CA LEU A 163 -13.76 -17.62 4.09
C LEU A 163 -13.64 -17.31 2.60
N MET A 164 -14.78 -17.21 1.92
CA MET A 164 -14.87 -16.87 0.51
C MET A 164 -15.12 -15.36 0.33
N GLY A 165 -14.99 -14.88 -0.89
CA GLY A 165 -15.09 -13.46 -1.20
C GLY A 165 -16.38 -12.80 -0.71
N LYS A 166 -17.53 -13.48 -0.79
CA LYS A 166 -18.81 -12.99 -0.27
C LYS A 166 -18.79 -12.75 1.24
N ASP A 167 -18.12 -13.65 2.00
CA ASP A 167 -18.04 -13.54 3.45
C ASP A 167 -17.12 -12.37 3.84
N LEU A 168 -16.04 -12.19 3.09
CA LEU A 168 -15.12 -11.07 3.26
C LEU A 168 -15.80 -9.72 2.95
N LEU A 169 -16.59 -9.64 1.87
CA LEU A 169 -17.36 -8.43 1.56
C LEU A 169 -18.38 -8.12 2.66
N ALA A 170 -19.09 -9.15 3.17
CA ALA A 170 -20.03 -8.99 4.29
C ALA A 170 -19.32 -8.50 5.57
N ALA A 171 -18.05 -8.88 5.78
CA ALA A 171 -17.21 -8.40 6.87
C ALA A 171 -16.62 -6.99 6.63
N GLY A 172 -16.98 -6.33 5.53
CA GLY A 172 -16.54 -4.98 5.17
C GLY A 172 -15.17 -4.91 4.51
N VAL A 173 -14.65 -6.02 3.98
CA VAL A 173 -13.38 -6.03 3.23
C VAL A 173 -13.59 -5.36 1.87
N LYS A 174 -12.68 -4.49 1.49
CA LYS A 174 -12.66 -3.82 0.19
C LYS A 174 -11.53 -4.29 -0.72
N ASP A 175 -10.41 -4.72 -0.15
CA ASP A 175 -9.23 -5.16 -0.91
C ASP A 175 -8.58 -6.37 -0.23
N THR A 176 -8.01 -7.29 -1.02
CA THR A 176 -7.18 -8.41 -0.54
C THR A 176 -5.85 -8.49 -1.28
N TYR A 177 -4.86 -9.08 -0.62
CA TYR A 177 -3.54 -9.38 -1.17
C TYR A 177 -3.10 -10.76 -0.73
N ASN A 178 -2.38 -11.48 -1.59
CA ASN A 178 -1.96 -12.86 -1.34
C ASN A 178 -0.45 -13.00 -1.58
N PHE A 179 0.27 -13.38 -0.55
CA PHE A 179 1.67 -13.78 -0.57
C PHE A 179 2.03 -14.38 0.79
N GLY A 180 2.46 -13.55 1.74
CA GLY A 180 2.88 -13.98 3.07
C GLY A 180 4.41 -14.15 3.22
N PRO A 181 4.83 -14.55 4.39
CA PRO A 181 4.01 -14.88 5.55
C PRO A 181 3.38 -13.64 6.23
N ILE A 182 2.45 -13.90 7.15
CA ILE A 182 2.04 -12.92 8.16
C ILE A 182 3.26 -12.71 9.06
N LEU A 183 3.68 -11.47 9.24
CA LEU A 183 4.84 -11.12 10.07
C LEU A 183 4.44 -10.85 11.52
N ILE A 184 3.38 -10.05 11.68
CA ILE A 184 2.83 -9.66 13.00
C ILE A 184 1.31 -9.74 12.93
N GLN A 185 0.69 -10.30 13.97
CA GLN A 185 -0.75 -10.30 14.18
C GLN A 185 -1.05 -10.04 15.65
N ASN A 186 -1.95 -9.11 15.93
CA ASN A 186 -2.28 -8.67 17.30
C ASN A 186 -1.06 -8.24 18.13
N GLY A 187 -0.06 -7.64 17.47
CA GLY A 187 1.20 -7.22 18.10
C GLY A 187 2.26 -8.33 18.27
N GLU A 188 1.89 -9.58 18.02
CA GLU A 188 2.78 -10.73 18.18
C GLU A 188 3.35 -11.22 16.86
N ALA A 189 4.63 -11.62 16.85
CA ALA A 189 5.27 -12.22 15.68
C ALA A 189 4.65 -13.58 15.37
N GLN A 190 4.44 -13.84 14.07
CA GLN A 190 3.79 -15.06 13.58
C GLN A 190 4.75 -16.04 12.89
N LEU A 191 6.05 -15.78 12.96
CA LEU A 191 7.06 -16.56 12.23
C LEU A 191 7.54 -17.73 13.05
N PRO A 192 7.66 -18.95 12.45
CA PRO A 192 8.44 -20.04 13.05
C PRO A 192 9.93 -19.69 13.05
N TRP A 193 10.66 -20.16 14.06
CA TRP A 193 12.11 -19.92 14.19
C TRP A 193 12.91 -20.41 12.96
N SER A 194 12.43 -21.41 12.22
CA SER A 194 13.07 -21.96 11.02
C SER A 194 13.03 -21.04 9.79
N GLU A 195 12.24 -19.97 9.78
CA GLU A 195 12.11 -19.02 8.66
C GLU A 195 13.18 -17.90 8.66
N THR A 196 14.17 -17.98 9.57
CA THR A 196 15.05 -16.86 9.87
C THR A 196 16.14 -16.58 8.82
N GLU A 197 16.47 -17.53 7.94
CA GLU A 197 17.72 -17.49 7.18
C GLU A 197 17.61 -17.06 5.71
N LYS A 198 16.41 -16.87 5.18
CA LYS A 198 16.25 -16.50 3.76
C LYS A 198 16.26 -15.01 3.54
N TYR A 199 17.33 -14.51 2.94
CA TYR A 199 17.51 -13.11 2.59
C TYR A 199 17.08 -12.85 1.15
N TYR A 200 15.97 -12.12 0.97
CA TYR A 200 15.46 -11.74 -0.35
C TYR A 200 15.08 -10.26 -0.39
N PRO A 201 15.02 -9.66 -1.58
CA PRO A 201 14.34 -8.38 -1.75
C PRO A 201 12.88 -8.52 -1.29
N ARG A 202 12.45 -7.61 -0.42
CA ARG A 202 11.16 -7.68 0.26
C ARG A 202 10.34 -6.42 0.02
N THR A 203 9.04 -6.62 -0.03
CA THR A 203 8.02 -5.58 0.10
C THR A 203 7.07 -5.99 1.21
N ALA A 204 6.76 -5.09 2.11
CA ALA A 204 5.82 -5.40 3.19
C ALA A 204 5.03 -4.16 3.63
N VAL A 205 3.89 -4.42 4.24
CA VAL A 205 3.02 -3.42 4.81
C VAL A 205 2.71 -3.77 6.26
N GLY A 206 2.71 -2.75 7.14
CA GLY A 206 2.27 -2.86 8.52
C GLY A 206 1.20 -1.83 8.83
N MET A 207 0.45 -2.09 9.89
CA MET A 207 -0.54 -1.19 10.46
C MET A 207 -0.29 -1.06 11.96
N VAL A 208 -0.14 0.18 12.43
CA VAL A 208 -0.12 0.51 13.86
C VAL A 208 -1.55 0.49 14.40
N LYS A 209 -2.43 1.16 13.68
CA LYS A 209 -3.89 1.22 13.85
C LYS A 209 -4.49 1.75 12.52
N PRO A 210 -5.79 1.73 12.31
CA PRO A 210 -6.42 2.36 11.14
C PRO A 210 -5.94 3.80 10.96
N ASN A 211 -5.61 4.17 9.72
CA ASN A 211 -5.04 5.46 9.31
C ASN A 211 -3.57 5.71 9.75
N ASP A 212 -2.88 4.69 10.26
CA ASP A 212 -1.47 4.77 10.66
C ASP A 212 -0.75 3.50 10.19
N TYR A 213 0.05 3.62 9.11
CA TYR A 213 0.60 2.50 8.37
C TYR A 213 2.12 2.63 8.18
N VAL A 214 2.76 1.51 7.92
CA VAL A 214 4.19 1.43 7.62
C VAL A 214 4.38 0.61 6.34
N LEU A 215 5.11 1.15 5.34
CA LEU A 215 5.61 0.38 4.20
C LEU A 215 7.10 0.13 4.38
N LEU A 216 7.54 -1.06 3.99
CA LEU A 216 8.95 -1.46 3.98
C LEU A 216 9.28 -2.06 2.62
N VAL A 217 10.35 -1.57 1.98
CA VAL A 217 10.91 -2.16 0.75
C VAL A 217 12.42 -2.17 0.84
N THR A 218 13.04 -3.31 0.54
CA THR A 218 14.50 -3.41 0.56
C THR A 218 15.12 -2.86 -0.69
N ASP A 219 16.30 -2.25 -0.55
CA ASP A 219 17.20 -2.05 -1.66
C ASP A 219 17.75 -3.41 -2.09
N THR A 220 17.81 -3.65 -3.38
CA THR A 220 18.33 -4.91 -3.86
C THR A 220 19.76 -4.74 -4.39
N GLY A 221 20.72 -5.52 -3.85
CA GLY A 221 21.83 -6.03 -4.66
C GLY A 221 21.43 -7.47 -5.04
N THR A 222 22.15 -8.10 -5.93
CA THR A 222 21.92 -9.47 -6.38
C THR A 222 21.73 -10.41 -5.17
N TYR A 223 20.53 -10.90 -4.90
CA TYR A 223 20.18 -11.86 -3.83
C TYR A 223 20.24 -11.39 -2.36
N ASN A 224 20.52 -10.13 -2.09
CA ASN A 224 20.54 -9.62 -0.72
C ASN A 224 19.26 -8.83 -0.42
N GLY A 225 18.61 -9.16 0.66
CA GLY A 225 17.43 -8.48 1.20
C GLY A 225 17.36 -8.69 2.69
N LEU A 226 16.21 -8.48 3.28
CA LEU A 226 15.97 -8.75 4.69
C LEU A 226 15.39 -10.15 4.88
N ASN A 227 15.74 -10.81 5.99
CA ASN A 227 14.96 -11.94 6.46
C ASN A 227 13.66 -11.45 7.13
N HIS A 228 12.75 -12.36 7.39
CA HIS A 228 11.45 -12.00 7.96
C HIS A 228 11.56 -11.49 9.40
N TRP A 229 12.53 -11.96 10.20
CA TRP A 229 12.75 -11.49 11.56
C TRP A 229 13.29 -10.06 11.61
N ASP A 230 14.16 -9.67 10.69
CA ASP A 230 14.57 -8.27 10.54
C ASP A 230 13.35 -7.40 10.28
N MET A 231 12.44 -7.84 9.41
CA MET A 231 11.21 -7.10 9.09
C MET A 231 10.28 -7.01 10.30
N VAL A 232 10.09 -8.10 11.06
CA VAL A 232 9.32 -8.09 12.32
C VAL A 232 9.87 -7.06 13.29
N ASN A 233 11.19 -7.06 13.52
CA ASN A 233 11.85 -6.11 14.42
C ASN A 233 11.66 -4.67 13.96
N ILE A 234 11.76 -4.41 12.66
CA ILE A 234 11.51 -3.10 12.08
C ILE A 234 10.06 -2.69 12.33
N PHE A 235 9.06 -3.51 11.99
CA PHE A 235 7.65 -3.17 12.21
C PHE A 235 7.29 -3.01 13.69
N LYS A 236 7.84 -3.83 14.58
CA LYS A 236 7.67 -3.67 16.04
C LYS A 236 8.24 -2.33 16.53
N SER A 237 9.36 -1.86 15.98
CA SER A 237 9.95 -0.55 16.33
C SER A 237 9.05 0.64 15.97
N TYR A 238 8.09 0.46 15.04
CA TYR A 238 7.05 1.43 14.69
C TYR A 238 5.75 1.23 15.45
N GLY A 239 5.65 0.21 16.31
CA GLY A 239 4.46 -0.12 17.07
C GLY A 239 3.36 -0.80 16.23
N CYS A 240 3.71 -1.47 15.15
CA CYS A 240 2.74 -2.16 14.32
C CYS A 240 2.08 -3.33 15.08
N THR A 241 0.74 -3.35 15.06
CA THR A 241 -0.07 -4.45 15.59
C THR A 241 -0.34 -5.54 14.55
N TYR A 242 -0.16 -5.20 13.28
CA TYR A 242 -0.25 -6.11 12.13
C TYR A 242 0.88 -5.79 11.14
N ALA A 243 1.47 -6.83 10.55
CA ALA A 243 2.40 -6.69 9.42
C ALA A 243 2.37 -7.92 8.51
N TYR A 244 2.54 -7.70 7.23
CA TYR A 244 2.38 -8.71 6.19
C TYR A 244 3.40 -8.53 5.07
N ASN A 245 3.99 -9.65 4.62
CA ASN A 245 4.93 -9.67 3.51
C ASN A 245 4.17 -9.82 2.18
N LEU A 246 4.39 -8.88 1.28
CA LEU A 246 3.89 -8.86 -0.09
C LEU A 246 4.89 -9.51 -1.04
N ASP A 247 4.56 -9.63 -2.34
CA ASP A 247 5.48 -10.17 -3.34
C ASP A 247 6.80 -9.39 -3.34
N GLY A 248 7.89 -10.13 -3.49
CA GLY A 248 9.25 -9.62 -3.36
C GLY A 248 10.10 -9.91 -4.60
N GLY A 249 11.39 -10.10 -4.38
CA GLY A 249 12.33 -10.35 -5.46
C GLY A 249 12.33 -9.21 -6.48
N GLY A 250 12.19 -9.54 -7.76
CA GLY A 250 12.13 -8.55 -8.83
C GLY A 250 10.92 -7.62 -8.81
N SER A 251 9.86 -8.01 -8.08
CA SER A 251 8.65 -7.18 -7.92
C SER A 251 8.85 -6.05 -6.90
N ALA A 252 9.79 -6.20 -5.94
CA ALA A 252 10.01 -5.26 -4.86
C ALA A 252 10.28 -3.84 -5.39
N THR A 253 9.28 -2.98 -5.32
CA THR A 253 9.34 -1.61 -5.86
C THR A 253 8.59 -0.64 -4.95
N LEU A 254 9.26 0.43 -4.55
CA LEU A 254 8.69 1.56 -3.82
C LEU A 254 8.67 2.80 -4.69
N TYR A 255 7.47 3.27 -5.01
CA TYR A 255 7.25 4.56 -5.64
C TYR A 255 6.96 5.62 -4.57
N PHE A 256 7.55 6.80 -4.71
CA PHE A 256 7.26 7.96 -3.88
C PHE A 256 7.39 9.25 -4.69
N ASN A 257 6.32 10.03 -4.74
CA ASN A 257 6.27 11.39 -5.27
C ASN A 257 7.03 11.57 -6.61
N GLY A 258 6.73 10.75 -7.59
CA GLY A 258 7.31 10.81 -8.94
C GLY A 258 8.55 9.95 -9.15
N LYS A 259 9.08 9.25 -8.13
CA LYS A 259 10.34 8.50 -8.22
C LYS A 259 10.21 7.08 -7.66
N VAL A 260 10.96 6.15 -8.24
CA VAL A 260 11.26 4.85 -7.62
C VAL A 260 12.42 5.06 -6.65
N MET A 261 12.26 4.63 -5.41
CA MET A 261 13.17 4.94 -4.31
C MET A 261 14.21 3.86 -4.08
N ASN A 262 13.81 2.58 -4.14
CA ASN A 262 14.71 1.47 -3.88
C ASN A 262 15.52 1.08 -5.12
N LYS A 263 16.70 0.50 -4.90
CA LYS A 263 17.42 -0.20 -5.96
C LYS A 263 16.65 -1.42 -6.42
N LEU A 264 16.60 -1.64 -7.72
CA LEU A 264 15.86 -2.72 -8.36
C LEU A 264 16.80 -3.81 -8.84
N ILE A 265 16.35 -5.07 -8.89
CA ILE A 265 17.08 -6.14 -9.56
C ILE A 265 17.23 -5.78 -11.05
N GLY A 266 18.46 -5.80 -11.55
CA GLY A 266 18.77 -5.44 -12.93
C GLY A 266 18.40 -3.99 -13.30
N ASN A 267 18.26 -3.11 -12.32
CA ASN A 267 17.84 -1.70 -12.50
C ASN A 267 16.52 -1.52 -13.26
N THR A 268 15.67 -2.54 -13.29
CA THR A 268 14.41 -2.53 -14.06
C THR A 268 13.26 -2.95 -13.15
N GLN A 269 12.13 -2.23 -13.23
CA GLN A 269 10.91 -2.64 -12.56
C GLN A 269 10.31 -3.86 -13.24
N ARG A 270 10.00 -4.90 -12.47
CA ARG A 270 9.16 -5.98 -12.92
C ARG A 270 7.71 -5.48 -12.96
N PRO A 271 7.01 -5.59 -14.12
CA PRO A 271 5.57 -5.33 -14.15
C PRO A 271 4.82 -6.35 -13.28
N CYS A 272 3.90 -5.87 -12.43
CA CYS A 272 3.11 -6.63 -11.48
C CYS A 272 1.62 -6.61 -11.85
N ALA A 273 0.79 -7.38 -11.14
CA ALA A 273 -0.63 -7.52 -11.44
C ALA A 273 -1.53 -6.61 -10.58
N ASP A 274 -1.10 -6.28 -9.36
CA ASP A 274 -1.82 -5.37 -8.45
C ASP A 274 -0.89 -4.56 -7.57
N PHE A 275 -1.44 -3.50 -6.96
CA PHE A 275 -0.67 -2.48 -6.25
C PHE A 275 -1.42 -1.98 -5.02
N LEU A 276 -0.64 -1.60 -3.98
CA LEU A 276 -1.11 -0.94 -2.78
C LEU A 276 -0.51 0.47 -2.74
N TYR A 277 -1.35 1.50 -2.55
CA TYR A 277 -0.86 2.86 -2.56
C TYR A 277 -1.72 3.81 -1.71
N PHE A 278 -1.17 5.00 -1.44
CA PHE A 278 -1.82 6.05 -0.66
C PHE A 278 -1.97 7.32 -1.49
N THR A 279 -3.15 7.94 -1.37
CA THR A 279 -3.49 9.20 -2.03
C THR A 279 -3.64 10.33 -1.02
N ARG A 280 -3.67 11.55 -1.54
CA ARG A 280 -4.07 12.75 -0.76
C ARG A 280 -5.54 12.74 -0.45
#